data_c3e033652dbb93db66553f76ff9181c6
#
_entry.id   c3e033652dbb93db66553f76ff9181c6
#
_cell.length_a   1.000
_cell.length_b   1.000
_cell.length_c   1.000
_cell.angle_alpha   90.00
_cell.angle_beta   90.00
_cell.angle_gamma   90.00
#
_symmetry.space_group_name_H-M   'P 1'
#
loop_
_entity.id
_entity.type
_entity.pdbx_description
1 polymer ?
#
loop_
_entity_poly.entity_id
_entity_poly.type
_entity_poly.pdbx_seq_one_letter_code
_entity_poly.pdbx_strand_id
1 'polypeptide(L)'
;MRVMANVAMQTAAKQEEPSLMDESNGSSPILVPGRTCWRIESAERAAFLVDGEAYFKAFRDAALRAKHSIVIVGWDIDTQVELVREEHPSSDVPTKLGEFLRALLRRRRKLRVYVLNWDYAVIYALERQWMPTAELGWRRHRRLSYQLDDHHPVGASHHQKLVVIDDAVAFVGGLDLSKSRWDTREHRSQNRRRRDADGALYAPFHDVQMMVSGAAAAVLGDLARNRWLGATGRRLPTPPRRSLEEVWPPNVNPDLIDCPVGILRTQPRYEELEERREIEQAYLTALKRARRSIYIESQYFTAQAIGRVLAQRLSEHDGPDVVLVLRQHCDGWLERQTMDNLRAQLLHEVELADHYGRLRVYAPVVPGDQGAEPVSVHSKLLIVDDAFVCLGSANVSNRSMGFDTECNVAIEAGGQARVHSIIAAFRNGLIAEHLGTLPD
;
A
#
# COMPACT_ATOMS: atom_id res chain seq x y z
N MET A 1 -7.17 -19.58 14.59
CA MET A 1 -7.20 -19.10 13.19
C MET A 1 -8.14 -19.99 12.40
N ARG A 2 -9.35 -19.51 12.07
CA ARG A 2 -10.31 -20.30 11.27
C ARG A 2 -9.97 -20.09 9.79
N VAL A 3 -9.79 -21.18 9.07
CA VAL A 3 -9.60 -21.19 7.61
C VAL A 3 -10.95 -20.87 6.97
N MET A 4 -11.00 -19.93 6.01
CA MET A 4 -12.21 -19.72 5.22
C MET A 4 -12.45 -20.94 4.33
N ALA A 5 -13.28 -21.87 4.80
CA ALA A 5 -13.90 -22.89 3.98
C ALA A 5 -15.41 -22.63 4.04
N ASN A 6 -15.99 -22.29 2.89
CA ASN A 6 -17.42 -22.17 2.59
C ASN A 6 -18.40 -22.20 3.78
N VAL A 7 -18.80 -21.02 4.26
CA VAL A 7 -20.05 -20.88 5.02
C VAL A 7 -20.87 -19.81 4.32
N ALA A 8 -21.92 -20.24 3.64
CA ALA A 8 -22.96 -19.37 3.13
C ALA A 8 -23.64 -18.67 4.32
N MET A 9 -23.43 -17.36 4.45
CA MET A 9 -24.22 -16.53 5.37
C MET A 9 -25.57 -16.25 4.76
N GLN A 10 -26.62 -16.79 5.37
CA GLN A 10 -27.99 -16.31 5.21
C GLN A 10 -28.07 -14.93 5.90
N THR A 11 -28.03 -13.87 5.14
CA THR A 11 -28.38 -12.53 5.58
C THR A 11 -29.92 -12.38 5.48
N ALA A 12 -30.60 -12.45 6.62
CA ALA A 12 -31.98 -11.99 6.73
C ALA A 12 -31.97 -10.45 6.64
N ALA A 13 -32.42 -9.91 5.52
CA ALA A 13 -32.67 -8.49 5.34
C ALA A 13 -33.87 -8.07 6.18
N LYS A 14 -33.63 -7.36 7.26
CA LYS A 14 -34.64 -6.48 7.86
C LYS A 14 -34.59 -5.14 7.12
N GLN A 15 -35.65 -4.86 6.36
CA GLN A 15 -35.95 -3.53 5.87
C GLN A 15 -36.43 -2.68 7.07
N GLU A 16 -35.59 -1.74 7.49
CA GLU A 16 -36.01 -0.62 8.32
C GLU A 16 -36.00 0.65 7.46
N GLU A 17 -37.13 1.35 7.45
CA GLU A 17 -37.30 2.65 6.79
C GLU A 17 -36.31 3.69 7.37
N PRO A 18 -35.79 4.63 6.55
CA PRO A 18 -34.88 5.65 7.06
C PRO A 18 -35.66 6.71 7.83
N SER A 19 -35.56 6.71 9.14
CA SER A 19 -35.88 7.85 9.98
C SER A 19 -34.90 8.98 9.69
N LEU A 20 -35.39 10.05 9.08
CA LEU A 20 -34.71 11.33 8.95
C LEU A 20 -34.53 11.94 10.36
N MET A 21 -33.45 11.68 11.01
CA MET A 21 -32.95 12.47 12.14
C MET A 21 -31.75 13.26 11.70
N ASP A 22 -31.93 14.56 11.68
CA ASP A 22 -30.95 15.61 11.56
C ASP A 22 -29.98 15.52 12.74
N GLU A 23 -28.81 14.87 12.56
CA GLU A 23 -27.70 14.91 13.51
C GLU A 23 -26.53 15.66 12.91
N SER A 24 -26.58 16.97 13.02
CA SER A 24 -25.39 17.84 12.99
C SER A 24 -24.54 17.63 14.26
N ASN A 25 -24.07 16.41 14.49
CA ASN A 25 -23.07 16.11 15.49
C ASN A 25 -21.70 16.02 14.78
N GLY A 26 -21.07 17.17 14.55
CA GLY A 26 -19.74 17.29 13.93
C GLY A 26 -18.69 16.59 14.79
N SER A 27 -18.49 15.28 14.57
CA SER A 27 -17.31 14.61 15.12
C SER A 27 -16.06 15.27 14.50
N SER A 28 -15.14 15.72 15.37
CA SER A 28 -13.89 16.34 14.89
C SER A 28 -13.21 15.44 13.84
N PRO A 29 -12.55 15.98 12.79
CA PRO A 29 -11.97 15.17 11.74
C PRO A 29 -10.88 14.21 12.26
N ILE A 30 -10.73 13.04 11.63
CA ILE A 30 -9.64 12.10 11.90
C ILE A 30 -8.34 12.70 11.37
N LEU A 31 -8.37 13.27 10.16
CA LEU A 31 -7.23 13.89 9.52
C LEU A 31 -7.01 15.32 10.02
N VAL A 32 -5.94 15.52 10.78
CA VAL A 32 -5.53 16.81 11.34
C VAL A 32 -4.06 17.06 11.00
N PRO A 33 -3.75 18.05 10.13
CA PRO A 33 -2.38 18.39 9.76
C PRO A 33 -1.49 18.67 10.98
N GLY A 34 -0.27 18.12 10.95
CA GLY A 34 0.71 18.22 12.04
C GLY A 34 0.47 17.25 13.21
N ARG A 35 -0.62 16.47 13.19
CA ARG A 35 -0.94 15.48 14.24
C ARG A 35 -1.16 14.09 13.67
N THR A 36 -2.19 13.89 12.84
CA THR A 36 -2.57 12.61 12.24
C THR A 36 -2.23 12.51 10.75
N CYS A 37 -1.84 13.61 10.14
CA CYS A 37 -1.29 13.66 8.79
C CYS A 37 -0.28 14.81 8.69
N TRP A 38 0.58 14.73 7.70
CA TRP A 38 1.49 15.83 7.35
C TRP A 38 0.74 16.98 6.68
N ARG A 39 -0.04 16.64 5.64
CA ARG A 39 -0.83 17.58 4.85
C ARG A 39 -2.13 16.92 4.40
N ILE A 40 -3.09 17.76 4.07
CA ILE A 40 -4.30 17.39 3.33
C ILE A 40 -4.28 18.19 2.04
N GLU A 41 -4.27 17.51 0.90
CA GLU A 41 -4.18 18.13 -0.41
C GLU A 41 -5.26 17.57 -1.34
N SER A 42 -5.71 18.37 -2.29
CA SER A 42 -6.69 17.90 -3.27
C SER A 42 -6.07 16.95 -4.28
N ALA A 43 -6.72 15.81 -4.48
CA ALA A 43 -6.49 14.95 -5.63
C ALA A 43 -7.60 15.22 -6.65
N GLU A 44 -7.23 15.67 -7.86
CA GLU A 44 -8.18 15.83 -8.97
C GLU A 44 -8.79 14.47 -9.35
N ARG A 45 -8.00 13.40 -9.28
CA ARG A 45 -8.43 11.99 -9.42
C ARG A 45 -7.69 11.11 -8.42
N ALA A 46 -8.41 10.15 -7.84
CA ALA A 46 -7.83 9.06 -7.06
C ALA A 46 -8.42 7.73 -7.51
N ALA A 47 -7.58 6.67 -7.55
CA ALA A 47 -7.99 5.32 -7.90
C ALA A 47 -7.34 4.30 -6.97
N PHE A 48 -8.12 3.30 -6.53
CA PHE A 48 -7.62 2.12 -5.85
C PHE A 48 -7.15 1.10 -6.88
N LEU A 49 -5.92 0.65 -6.75
CA LEU A 49 -5.33 -0.37 -7.62
C LEU A 49 -5.10 -1.62 -6.78
N VAL A 50 -5.89 -2.64 -7.06
CA VAL A 50 -5.79 -3.93 -6.35
C VAL A 50 -4.88 -4.83 -7.15
N ASP A 51 -3.88 -5.37 -6.50
CA ASP A 51 -2.86 -6.29 -6.98
C ASP A 51 -1.86 -5.74 -8.02
N GLY A 52 -0.82 -6.56 -8.21
CA GLY A 52 0.32 -6.18 -9.03
C GLY A 52 -0.01 -5.96 -10.49
N GLU A 53 -0.98 -6.70 -11.07
CA GLU A 53 -1.39 -6.50 -12.47
C GLU A 53 -1.92 -5.09 -12.70
N ALA A 54 -2.86 -4.64 -11.87
CA ALA A 54 -3.45 -3.31 -11.97
C ALA A 54 -2.40 -2.21 -11.75
N TYR A 55 -1.59 -2.34 -10.70
CA TYR A 55 -0.55 -1.36 -10.38
C TYR A 55 0.53 -1.26 -11.46
N PHE A 56 1.12 -2.38 -11.88
CA PHE A 56 2.22 -2.35 -12.84
C PHE A 56 1.77 -1.84 -14.20
N LYS A 57 0.55 -2.18 -14.62
CA LYS A 57 -0.05 -1.66 -15.85
C LYS A 57 -0.31 -0.15 -15.75
N ALA A 58 -0.92 0.33 -14.66
CA ALA A 58 -1.17 1.75 -14.43
C ALA A 58 0.13 2.55 -14.37
N PHE A 59 1.16 2.05 -13.64
CA PHE A 59 2.49 2.65 -13.61
C PHE A 59 3.12 2.75 -15.01
N ARG A 60 3.11 1.65 -15.78
CA ARG A 60 3.65 1.63 -17.15
C ARG A 60 2.99 2.68 -18.03
N ASP A 61 1.67 2.74 -18.00
CA ASP A 61 0.89 3.62 -18.85
C ASP A 61 1.04 5.11 -18.47
N ALA A 62 1.15 5.42 -17.17
CA ALA A 62 1.52 6.74 -16.68
C ALA A 62 2.96 7.12 -17.07
N ALA A 63 3.92 6.21 -16.91
CA ALA A 63 5.32 6.43 -17.26
C ALA A 63 5.51 6.63 -18.78
N LEU A 64 4.72 5.97 -19.61
CA LEU A 64 4.66 6.24 -21.05
C LEU A 64 4.26 7.68 -21.39
N ARG A 65 3.65 8.41 -20.46
CA ARG A 65 3.23 9.82 -20.60
C ARG A 65 4.18 10.81 -19.92
N ALA A 66 5.16 10.34 -19.14
CA ALA A 66 6.13 11.17 -18.44
C ALA A 66 6.95 12.04 -19.41
N LYS A 67 7.15 13.32 -19.13
CA LYS A 67 7.93 14.27 -19.96
C LYS A 67 9.21 14.75 -19.27
N HIS A 68 9.19 14.88 -17.95
CA HIS A 68 10.24 15.56 -17.20
C HIS A 68 10.92 14.66 -16.17
N SER A 69 10.15 14.00 -15.30
CA SER A 69 10.70 13.20 -14.21
C SER A 69 9.87 11.95 -13.91
N ILE A 70 10.56 10.87 -13.57
CA ILE A 70 10.02 9.70 -12.86
C ILE A 70 10.91 9.53 -11.63
N VAL A 71 10.33 9.63 -10.43
CA VAL A 71 11.01 9.38 -9.16
C VAL A 71 10.42 8.12 -8.55
N ILE A 72 11.26 7.14 -8.28
CA ILE A 72 10.88 5.85 -7.68
C ILE A 72 11.63 5.76 -6.35
N VAL A 73 10.88 5.63 -5.25
CA VAL A 73 11.41 5.39 -3.89
C VAL A 73 10.85 4.05 -3.44
N GLY A 74 11.70 3.14 -3.03
CA GLY A 74 11.27 1.81 -2.65
C GLY A 74 12.21 1.12 -1.66
N TRP A 75 11.71 0.04 -1.11
CA TRP A 75 12.48 -0.86 -0.25
C TRP A 75 13.29 -1.85 -1.08
N ASP A 76 12.71 -2.34 -2.21
CA ASP A 76 13.33 -3.30 -3.12
C ASP A 76 12.85 -3.02 -4.56
N ILE A 77 13.75 -2.60 -5.44
CA ILE A 77 13.43 -2.25 -6.83
C ILE A 77 14.27 -3.09 -7.77
N ASP A 78 13.64 -3.94 -8.61
CA ASP A 78 14.33 -4.84 -9.52
C ASP A 78 14.15 -4.42 -10.99
N THR A 79 15.26 -4.25 -11.71
CA THR A 79 15.28 -3.92 -13.14
C THR A 79 14.63 -4.98 -14.04
N GLN A 80 14.55 -6.23 -13.57
CA GLN A 80 14.07 -7.36 -14.33
C GLN A 80 12.56 -7.60 -14.17
N VAL A 81 11.89 -6.89 -13.25
CA VAL A 81 10.44 -7.06 -13.07
C VAL A 81 9.69 -6.77 -14.36
N GLU A 82 8.79 -7.67 -14.73
CA GLU A 82 7.91 -7.51 -15.89
C GLU A 82 6.67 -6.71 -15.50
N LEU A 83 6.48 -5.55 -16.12
CA LEU A 83 5.36 -4.64 -15.86
C LEU A 83 4.05 -5.10 -16.51
N VAL A 84 4.14 -5.85 -17.61
CA VAL A 84 3.01 -6.40 -18.35
C VAL A 84 3.36 -7.81 -18.78
N ARG A 85 2.45 -8.74 -18.56
CA ARG A 85 2.62 -10.18 -18.83
C ARG A 85 1.59 -10.69 -19.84
N GLU A 86 1.28 -9.90 -20.86
CA GLU A 86 0.44 -10.29 -21.98
C GLU A 86 1.25 -11.16 -22.96
N GLU A 87 0.63 -12.16 -23.59
CA GLU A 87 1.27 -13.02 -24.57
C GLU A 87 1.74 -12.23 -25.81
N HIS A 88 1.03 -11.15 -26.16
CA HIS A 88 1.35 -10.24 -27.24
C HIS A 88 1.24 -8.78 -26.75
N PRO A 89 2.29 -8.21 -26.15
CA PRO A 89 2.25 -6.82 -25.72
C PRO A 89 2.07 -5.89 -26.93
N SER A 90 1.02 -5.08 -26.90
CA SER A 90 0.58 -4.22 -28.00
C SER A 90 1.50 -3.03 -28.32
N SER A 91 2.73 -3.00 -27.81
CA SER A 91 3.65 -1.87 -28.00
C SER A 91 5.10 -2.30 -28.19
N ASP A 92 5.82 -1.58 -29.06
CA ASP A 92 7.27 -1.69 -29.31
C ASP A 92 8.15 -1.28 -28.10
N VAL A 93 7.58 -1.21 -26.90
CA VAL A 93 8.28 -0.79 -25.68
C VAL A 93 8.50 -2.00 -24.78
N PRO A 94 9.75 -2.25 -24.33
CA PRO A 94 10.07 -3.38 -23.46
C PRO A 94 9.16 -3.47 -22.24
N THR A 95 8.90 -4.69 -21.77
CA THR A 95 8.07 -4.97 -20.58
C THR A 95 8.87 -4.97 -19.29
N LYS A 96 10.16 -5.29 -19.33
CA LYS A 96 11.05 -5.28 -18.16
C LYS A 96 11.38 -3.85 -17.73
N LEU A 97 11.23 -3.54 -16.44
CA LEU A 97 11.36 -2.20 -15.86
C LEU A 97 12.64 -1.47 -16.31
N GLY A 98 13.80 -2.09 -16.18
CA GLY A 98 15.08 -1.45 -16.53
C GLY A 98 15.20 -1.14 -18.03
N GLU A 99 14.76 -2.02 -18.90
CA GLU A 99 14.73 -1.81 -20.34
C GLU A 99 13.68 -0.77 -20.75
N PHE A 100 12.50 -0.84 -20.15
CA PHE A 100 11.41 0.09 -20.29
C PHE A 100 11.84 1.53 -20.00
N LEU A 101 12.40 1.78 -18.82
CA LEU A 101 12.87 3.11 -18.42
C LEU A 101 13.97 3.64 -19.35
N ARG A 102 14.90 2.78 -19.79
CA ARG A 102 15.90 3.17 -20.79
C ARG A 102 15.28 3.51 -22.16
N ALA A 103 14.25 2.77 -22.59
CA ALA A 103 13.53 3.07 -23.83
C ALA A 103 12.83 4.43 -23.75
N LEU A 104 12.20 4.77 -22.60
CA LEU A 104 11.62 6.10 -22.38
C LEU A 104 12.66 7.21 -22.45
N LEU A 105 13.82 7.01 -21.83
CA LEU A 105 14.91 7.99 -21.83
C LEU A 105 15.48 8.21 -23.24
N ARG A 106 15.55 7.17 -24.10
CA ARG A 106 15.96 7.31 -25.52
C ARG A 106 14.95 8.14 -26.32
N ARG A 107 13.65 7.90 -26.09
CA ARG A 107 12.56 8.58 -26.81
C ARG A 107 12.34 10.04 -26.38
N ARG A 108 12.70 10.40 -25.12
CA ARG A 108 12.39 11.71 -24.50
C ARG A 108 13.62 12.39 -23.95
N ARG A 109 14.10 13.41 -24.66
CA ARG A 109 15.37 14.11 -24.31
C ARG A 109 15.34 14.85 -22.97
N LYS A 110 14.16 15.32 -22.51
CA LYS A 110 14.00 16.08 -21.26
C LYS A 110 13.73 15.18 -20.05
N LEU A 111 13.32 13.92 -20.26
CA LEU A 111 13.00 12.99 -19.16
C LEU A 111 14.25 12.62 -18.37
N ARG A 112 14.10 12.61 -17.05
CA ARG A 112 15.06 12.08 -16.07
C ARG A 112 14.38 11.04 -15.19
N VAL A 113 15.12 10.02 -14.81
CA VAL A 113 14.65 8.97 -13.91
C VAL A 113 15.54 8.94 -12.69
N TYR A 114 14.94 8.93 -11.52
CA TYR A 114 15.61 8.87 -10.23
C TYR A 114 15.07 7.66 -9.46
N VAL A 115 15.95 6.80 -9.01
CA VAL A 115 15.62 5.59 -8.26
C VAL A 115 16.38 5.65 -6.94
N LEU A 116 15.63 5.68 -5.84
CA LEU A 116 16.14 5.66 -4.49
C LEU A 116 15.72 4.36 -3.82
N ASN A 117 16.66 3.51 -3.55
CA ASN A 117 16.44 2.21 -2.92
C ASN A 117 17.03 2.21 -1.51
N TRP A 118 16.34 1.55 -0.57
CA TRP A 118 16.91 1.36 0.76
C TRP A 118 18.22 0.57 0.68
N ASP A 119 19.24 1.02 1.43
CA ASP A 119 20.49 0.28 1.57
C ASP A 119 20.34 -0.78 2.66
N TYR A 120 20.40 -2.04 2.26
CA TYR A 120 20.23 -3.18 3.17
C TYR A 120 21.35 -3.19 4.21
N ALA A 121 20.97 -3.12 5.49
CA ALA A 121 21.90 -3.46 6.56
C ALA A 121 22.47 -4.88 6.34
N VAL A 122 23.74 -5.08 6.64
CA VAL A 122 24.52 -6.32 6.42
C VAL A 122 23.80 -7.60 6.91
N ILE A 123 22.91 -7.48 7.93
CA ILE A 123 22.14 -8.59 8.50
C ILE A 123 21.15 -9.17 7.47
N TYR A 124 20.53 -8.35 6.61
CA TYR A 124 19.59 -8.81 5.59
C TYR A 124 20.30 -9.22 4.29
N ALA A 125 21.56 -8.81 4.07
CA ALA A 125 22.35 -9.24 2.93
C ALA A 125 22.69 -10.73 2.97
N LEU A 126 22.68 -11.35 4.15
CA LEU A 126 22.95 -12.79 4.33
C LEU A 126 21.75 -13.69 3.97
N GLU A 127 20.51 -13.17 4.06
CA GLU A 127 19.29 -13.92 3.70
C GLU A 127 18.91 -13.77 2.22
N ARG A 128 19.35 -12.73 1.56
CA ARG A 128 19.14 -12.50 0.12
C ARG A 128 20.43 -12.70 -0.65
N GLN A 129 20.37 -13.50 -1.70
CA GLN A 129 21.51 -13.71 -2.60
C GLN A 129 22.04 -12.36 -3.06
N TRP A 130 23.21 -12.00 -2.60
CA TRP A 130 23.91 -10.75 -2.89
C TRP A 130 24.13 -10.63 -4.41
N MET A 131 23.47 -9.70 -5.07
CA MET A 131 23.59 -9.49 -6.51
C MET A 131 24.21 -8.13 -6.81
N PRO A 132 25.57 -8.06 -6.98
CA PRO A 132 26.24 -6.86 -7.51
C PRO A 132 25.69 -6.42 -8.89
N THR A 133 24.99 -7.33 -9.58
CA THR A 133 24.41 -7.12 -10.90
C THR A 133 23.23 -6.13 -10.93
N ALA A 134 22.52 -5.91 -9.81
CA ALA A 134 21.43 -4.93 -9.73
C ALA A 134 21.93 -3.52 -10.02
N GLU A 135 23.04 -3.09 -9.41
CA GLU A 135 23.64 -1.77 -9.66
C GLU A 135 24.11 -1.60 -11.11
N LEU A 136 24.67 -2.63 -11.73
CA LEU A 136 25.14 -2.59 -13.14
C LEU A 136 23.98 -2.36 -14.11
N GLY A 137 22.76 -2.85 -13.78
CA GLY A 137 21.55 -2.62 -14.57
C GLY A 137 21.15 -1.14 -14.63
N TRP A 138 21.34 -0.39 -13.53
CA TRP A 138 20.93 1.00 -13.40
C TRP A 138 21.93 2.01 -13.97
N ARG A 139 23.22 1.76 -13.95
CA ARG A 139 24.31 2.72 -14.26
C ARG A 139 24.51 3.06 -15.75
N ARG A 140 23.70 2.52 -16.69
CA ARG A 140 23.98 2.62 -18.13
C ARG A 140 23.44 3.85 -18.85
N HIS A 141 22.86 4.83 -18.15
CA HIS A 141 22.32 6.01 -18.81
C HIS A 141 22.48 7.29 -17.97
N ARG A 142 23.08 8.36 -18.56
CA ARG A 142 23.41 9.63 -17.88
C ARG A 142 22.22 10.38 -17.25
N ARG A 143 20.99 10.08 -17.65
CA ARG A 143 19.73 10.68 -17.14
C ARG A 143 18.93 9.70 -16.26
N LEU A 144 19.52 8.56 -15.93
CA LEU A 144 19.01 7.64 -14.94
C LEU A 144 20.00 7.65 -13.77
N SER A 145 19.51 8.08 -12.61
CA SER A 145 20.26 8.12 -11.37
C SER A 145 19.71 7.06 -10.42
N TYR A 146 20.54 6.13 -9.99
CA TYR A 146 20.24 5.15 -8.95
C TYR A 146 21.09 5.46 -7.73
N GLN A 147 20.46 5.49 -6.55
CA GLN A 147 21.12 5.74 -5.27
C GLN A 147 20.58 4.76 -4.23
N LEU A 148 21.43 4.37 -3.31
CA LEU A 148 21.06 3.68 -2.08
C LEU A 148 20.87 4.73 -0.98
N ASP A 149 19.96 4.47 -0.05
CA ASP A 149 19.65 5.35 1.06
C ASP A 149 19.90 4.65 2.38
N ASP A 150 20.97 5.04 3.05
CA ASP A 150 21.42 4.59 4.38
C ASP A 150 21.14 5.63 5.48
N HIS A 151 20.46 6.73 5.15
CA HIS A 151 20.21 7.83 6.08
C HIS A 151 19.08 7.52 7.06
N HIS A 152 19.31 6.56 7.95
CA HIS A 152 18.37 6.09 8.96
C HIS A 152 19.09 5.52 10.20
N PRO A 153 18.42 5.41 11.37
CA PRO A 153 18.99 4.74 12.55
C PRO A 153 19.38 3.29 12.26
N VAL A 154 20.38 2.81 12.96
CA VAL A 154 20.80 1.39 12.86
C VAL A 154 19.63 0.48 13.20
N GLY A 155 19.34 -0.48 12.33
CA GLY A 155 18.24 -1.42 12.45
C GLY A 155 16.89 -0.93 11.93
N ALA A 156 16.75 0.36 11.60
CA ALA A 156 15.57 0.86 10.88
C ALA A 156 15.64 0.56 9.38
N SER A 157 14.52 0.69 8.69
CA SER A 157 14.46 0.57 7.23
C SER A 157 13.72 1.74 6.61
N HIS A 158 14.08 2.05 5.36
CA HIS A 158 13.29 2.90 4.52
C HIS A 158 12.25 2.05 3.79
N HIS A 159 11.01 2.02 4.34
CA HIS A 159 9.98 1.12 3.85
C HIS A 159 8.91 1.81 2.98
N GLN A 160 9.07 3.10 2.70
CA GLN A 160 8.20 3.84 1.79
C GLN A 160 8.21 3.24 0.38
N LYS A 161 7.04 3.13 -0.24
CA LYS A 161 6.87 2.72 -1.63
C LYS A 161 6.10 3.80 -2.35
N LEU A 162 6.84 4.58 -3.13
CA LEU A 162 6.34 5.80 -3.74
C LEU A 162 6.88 5.94 -5.15
N VAL A 163 5.99 6.14 -6.11
CA VAL A 163 6.36 6.53 -7.48
C VAL A 163 5.69 7.85 -7.80
N VAL A 164 6.48 8.82 -8.29
CA VAL A 164 5.96 10.13 -8.69
C VAL A 164 6.37 10.43 -10.13
N ILE A 165 5.41 10.80 -10.95
CA ILE A 165 5.60 11.10 -12.38
C ILE A 165 5.22 12.56 -12.63
N ASP A 166 6.21 13.37 -13.01
CA ASP A 166 6.06 14.79 -13.36
C ASP A 166 5.34 15.65 -12.28
N ASP A 167 5.35 15.23 -11.00
CA ASP A 167 4.55 15.80 -9.89
C ASP A 167 3.03 15.89 -10.19
N ALA A 168 2.56 15.21 -11.21
CA ALA A 168 1.18 15.24 -11.67
C ALA A 168 0.40 13.98 -11.33
N VAL A 169 1.10 12.85 -11.21
CA VAL A 169 0.56 11.56 -10.78
C VAL A 169 1.52 10.90 -9.80
N ALA A 170 0.99 10.32 -8.72
CA ALA A 170 1.76 9.54 -7.77
C ALA A 170 1.05 8.22 -7.41
N PHE A 171 1.85 7.22 -7.04
CA PHE A 171 1.41 5.92 -6.57
C PHE A 171 1.97 5.70 -5.16
N VAL A 172 1.13 5.30 -4.22
CA VAL A 172 1.47 4.99 -2.82
C VAL A 172 0.77 3.71 -2.41
N GLY A 173 1.47 2.78 -1.76
CA GLY A 173 0.87 1.54 -1.27
C GLY A 173 1.88 0.55 -0.73
N GLY A 174 1.55 -0.73 -0.74
CA GLY A 174 2.41 -1.80 -0.23
C GLY A 174 3.39 -2.37 -1.25
N LEU A 175 3.17 -2.15 -2.57
CA LEU A 175 3.95 -2.76 -3.65
C LEU A 175 5.19 -1.96 -4.05
N ASP A 176 6.35 -2.61 -3.97
CA ASP A 176 7.54 -2.19 -4.72
C ASP A 176 7.48 -2.65 -6.19
N LEU A 177 8.24 -2.00 -7.06
CA LEU A 177 8.52 -2.47 -8.42
C LEU A 177 9.59 -3.57 -8.38
N SER A 178 9.25 -4.71 -7.80
CA SER A 178 10.15 -5.81 -7.50
C SER A 178 9.60 -7.17 -7.94
N LYS A 179 10.45 -8.19 -7.86
CA LYS A 179 10.07 -9.59 -8.16
C LYS A 179 9.02 -10.12 -7.19
N SER A 180 8.31 -11.15 -7.60
CA SER A 180 7.31 -11.89 -6.81
C SER A 180 6.19 -10.99 -6.24
N ARG A 181 5.78 -9.94 -7.00
CA ARG A 181 4.75 -8.98 -6.59
C ARG A 181 3.55 -8.90 -7.55
N TRP A 182 3.71 -9.40 -8.77
CA TRP A 182 2.63 -9.39 -9.75
C TRP A 182 1.65 -10.53 -9.49
N ASP A 183 0.39 -10.24 -9.39
CA ASP A 183 -0.72 -11.22 -9.42
C ASP A 183 -1.98 -10.54 -9.95
N THR A 184 -3.00 -11.34 -10.21
CA THR A 184 -4.35 -10.93 -10.58
C THR A 184 -5.31 -11.18 -9.43
N ARG A 185 -6.44 -10.49 -9.40
CA ARG A 185 -7.45 -10.57 -8.33
C ARG A 185 -8.04 -11.98 -8.10
N GLU A 186 -7.97 -12.87 -9.09
CA GLU A 186 -8.43 -14.26 -8.95
C GLU A 186 -7.45 -15.13 -8.16
N HIS A 187 -6.22 -14.71 -7.98
CA HIS A 187 -5.15 -15.41 -7.24
C HIS A 187 -5.03 -16.91 -7.57
N ARG A 188 -5.37 -17.32 -8.82
CA ARG A 188 -5.37 -18.73 -9.23
C ARG A 188 -4.04 -19.38 -8.85
N SER A 189 -4.08 -20.52 -8.15
CA SER A 189 -2.87 -21.24 -7.70
C SER A 189 -1.91 -21.54 -8.85
N GLN A 190 -2.44 -21.96 -9.99
CA GLN A 190 -1.67 -22.30 -11.21
C GLN A 190 -1.64 -21.18 -12.25
N ASN A 191 -1.35 -19.95 -11.84
CA ASN A 191 -1.18 -18.88 -12.80
C ASN A 191 0.23 -18.91 -13.41
N ARG A 192 0.38 -19.46 -14.63
CA ARG A 192 1.66 -19.54 -15.35
C ARG A 192 2.29 -18.16 -15.64
N ARG A 193 1.52 -17.08 -15.60
CA ARG A 193 2.03 -15.71 -15.73
C ARG A 193 2.67 -15.21 -14.44
N ARG A 194 2.37 -15.83 -13.27
CA ARG A 194 2.95 -15.48 -11.97
C ARG A 194 4.31 -16.14 -11.80
N ARG A 195 5.32 -15.56 -12.47
CA ARG A 195 6.71 -16.03 -12.47
C ARG A 195 7.69 -14.85 -12.45
N ASP A 196 8.84 -15.04 -11.87
CA ASP A 196 9.92 -14.08 -11.91
C ASP A 196 10.70 -14.13 -13.24
N ALA A 197 11.64 -13.20 -13.44
CA ALA A 197 12.39 -13.07 -14.68
C ALA A 197 13.29 -14.28 -15.00
N ASP A 198 13.64 -15.08 -14.00
CA ASP A 198 14.35 -16.37 -14.11
C ASP A 198 13.42 -17.54 -14.43
N GLY A 199 12.11 -17.30 -14.51
CA GLY A 199 11.09 -18.31 -14.77
C GLY A 199 10.53 -18.99 -13.51
N ALA A 200 11.06 -18.71 -12.32
CA ALA A 200 10.57 -19.28 -11.06
C ALA A 200 9.12 -18.85 -10.77
N LEU A 201 8.25 -19.82 -10.53
CA LEU A 201 6.88 -19.56 -10.07
C LEU A 201 6.89 -19.23 -8.58
N TYR A 202 5.97 -18.36 -8.15
CA TYR A 202 5.77 -17.99 -6.74
C TYR A 202 4.29 -18.06 -6.34
N ALA A 203 4.04 -18.09 -5.04
CA ALA A 203 2.71 -18.21 -4.45
C ALA A 203 1.81 -17.00 -4.77
N PRO A 204 0.48 -17.14 -4.70
CA PRO A 204 -0.48 -16.04 -4.83
C PRO A 204 -0.12 -14.86 -3.91
N PHE A 205 -0.30 -13.64 -4.44
CA PHE A 205 0.16 -12.42 -3.77
C PHE A 205 -0.89 -11.32 -3.87
N HIS A 206 -1.30 -10.78 -2.72
CA HIS A 206 -2.29 -9.71 -2.62
C HIS A 206 -1.70 -8.43 -2.01
N ASP A 207 -1.93 -7.29 -2.66
CA ASP A 207 -1.57 -5.97 -2.14
C ASP A 207 -2.42 -4.85 -2.79
N VAL A 208 -2.40 -3.67 -2.19
CA VAL A 208 -3.19 -2.52 -2.63
C VAL A 208 -2.32 -1.28 -2.80
N GLN A 209 -2.59 -0.51 -3.85
CA GLN A 209 -2.00 0.79 -4.13
C GLN A 209 -3.08 1.86 -4.30
N MET A 210 -2.76 3.12 -4.03
CA MET A 210 -3.55 4.26 -4.46
C MET A 210 -2.78 5.08 -5.49
N MET A 211 -3.44 5.40 -6.59
CA MET A 211 -2.97 6.35 -7.58
C MET A 211 -3.69 7.68 -7.36
N VAL A 212 -2.94 8.77 -7.23
CA VAL A 212 -3.48 10.12 -7.02
C VAL A 212 -2.89 11.11 -8.00
N SER A 213 -3.62 12.18 -8.29
CA SER A 213 -3.16 13.27 -9.17
C SER A 213 -3.27 14.64 -8.49
N GLY A 214 -2.87 15.69 -9.19
CA GLY A 214 -3.01 17.07 -8.75
C GLY A 214 -2.08 17.46 -7.61
N ALA A 215 -2.58 18.28 -6.67
CA ALA A 215 -1.79 18.79 -5.54
C ALA A 215 -1.26 17.67 -4.63
N ALA A 216 -2.05 16.62 -4.40
CA ALA A 216 -1.63 15.47 -3.62
C ALA A 216 -0.39 14.78 -4.24
N ALA A 217 -0.36 14.60 -5.57
CA ALA A 217 0.80 14.04 -6.26
C ALA A 217 2.04 14.95 -6.17
N ALA A 218 1.86 16.27 -6.25
CA ALA A 218 2.95 17.24 -6.12
C ALA A 218 3.59 17.20 -4.73
N VAL A 219 2.79 17.08 -3.66
CA VAL A 219 3.30 16.97 -2.27
C VAL A 219 3.99 15.63 -2.03
N LEU A 220 3.52 14.54 -2.63
CA LEU A 220 4.24 13.26 -2.64
C LEU A 220 5.58 13.39 -3.39
N GLY A 221 5.64 14.22 -4.45
CA GLY A 221 6.87 14.61 -5.12
C GLY A 221 7.83 15.36 -4.20
N ASP A 222 7.33 16.29 -3.36
CA ASP A 222 8.14 16.95 -2.33
C ASP A 222 8.71 15.94 -1.33
N LEU A 223 7.91 14.98 -0.89
CA LEU A 223 8.37 13.90 0.00
C LEU A 223 9.51 13.10 -0.63
N ALA A 224 9.36 12.68 -1.88
CA ALA A 224 10.38 11.93 -2.62
C ALA A 224 11.68 12.76 -2.80
N ARG A 225 11.55 14.06 -3.11
CA ARG A 225 12.70 14.98 -3.23
C ARG A 225 13.42 15.19 -1.90
N ASN A 226 12.69 15.30 -0.80
CA ASN A 226 13.29 15.45 0.53
C ASN A 226 14.05 14.17 0.93
N ARG A 227 13.50 12.99 0.62
CA ARG A 227 14.20 11.73 0.81
C ARG A 227 15.50 11.67 -0.02
N TRP A 228 15.41 12.04 -1.31
CA TRP A 228 16.58 12.12 -2.18
C TRP A 228 17.64 13.09 -1.67
N LEU A 229 17.22 14.25 -1.17
CA LEU A 229 18.12 15.24 -0.60
C LEU A 229 18.86 14.70 0.63
N GLY A 230 18.14 14.03 1.55
CA GLY A 230 18.73 13.38 2.72
C GLY A 230 19.78 12.33 2.34
N ALA A 231 19.45 11.43 1.41
CA ALA A 231 20.33 10.37 0.98
C ALA A 231 21.57 10.85 0.19
N THR A 232 21.48 11.97 -0.52
CA THR A 232 22.53 12.35 -1.50
C THR A 232 23.14 13.73 -1.29
N GLY A 233 22.58 14.55 -0.41
CA GLY A 233 22.93 15.96 -0.26
C GLY A 233 22.55 16.84 -1.47
N ARG A 234 21.85 16.30 -2.47
CA ARG A 234 21.52 17.01 -3.72
C ARG A 234 20.01 17.16 -3.90
N ARG A 235 19.56 18.36 -4.21
CA ARG A 235 18.13 18.61 -4.47
C ARG A 235 17.77 18.24 -5.91
N LEU A 236 16.68 17.47 -6.08
CA LEU A 236 16.10 17.23 -7.40
C LEU A 236 15.31 18.46 -7.87
N PRO A 237 15.31 18.75 -9.20
CA PRO A 237 14.49 19.82 -9.74
C PRO A 237 13.01 19.50 -9.64
N THR A 238 12.19 20.51 -9.35
CA THR A 238 10.72 20.41 -9.47
C THR A 238 10.34 20.46 -10.95
N PRO A 239 9.56 19.51 -11.46
CA PRO A 239 9.13 19.53 -12.85
C PRO A 239 8.10 20.65 -13.11
N PRO A 240 7.97 21.14 -14.36
CA PRO A 240 6.88 22.04 -14.74
C PRO A 240 5.51 21.37 -14.52
N ARG A 241 4.52 22.18 -14.13
CA ARG A 241 3.14 21.71 -14.01
C ARG A 241 2.61 21.16 -15.33
N ARG A 242 1.80 20.12 -15.26
CA ARG A 242 1.16 19.47 -16.41
C ARG A 242 -0.34 19.32 -16.19
N SER A 243 -1.09 19.32 -17.29
CA SER A 243 -2.51 19.01 -17.22
C SER A 243 -2.75 17.53 -16.89
N LEU A 244 -3.84 17.25 -16.22
CA LEU A 244 -4.19 15.89 -15.79
C LEU A 244 -4.44 14.95 -16.99
N GLU A 245 -5.14 15.43 -18.05
CA GLU A 245 -5.44 14.66 -19.25
C GLU A 245 -4.17 14.18 -19.96
N GLU A 246 -3.08 14.90 -19.81
CA GLU A 246 -1.80 14.50 -20.40
C GLU A 246 -1.09 13.39 -19.64
N VAL A 247 -1.37 13.19 -18.34
CA VAL A 247 -0.58 12.31 -17.46
C VAL A 247 -1.38 11.12 -16.96
N TRP A 248 -2.67 11.30 -16.66
CA TRP A 248 -3.52 10.22 -16.18
C TRP A 248 -3.71 9.15 -17.25
N PRO A 249 -3.48 7.84 -16.97
CA PRO A 249 -3.71 6.76 -17.92
C PRO A 249 -5.18 6.62 -18.27
N PRO A 250 -5.54 6.53 -19.57
CA PRO A 250 -6.93 6.48 -20.00
C PRO A 250 -7.66 5.18 -19.61
N ASN A 251 -6.90 4.14 -19.31
CA ASN A 251 -7.41 2.83 -18.89
C ASN A 251 -7.56 2.69 -17.38
N VAL A 252 -7.27 3.73 -16.61
CA VAL A 252 -7.52 3.77 -15.16
C VAL A 252 -8.74 4.67 -14.90
N ASN A 253 -9.86 4.05 -14.57
CA ASN A 253 -11.04 4.81 -14.13
C ASN A 253 -10.77 5.34 -12.71
N PRO A 254 -10.97 6.64 -12.45
CA PRO A 254 -10.87 7.16 -11.09
C PRO A 254 -12.09 6.72 -10.28
N ASP A 255 -11.86 6.25 -9.06
CA ASP A 255 -12.92 5.98 -8.08
C ASP A 255 -13.45 7.28 -7.47
N LEU A 256 -12.53 8.23 -7.23
CA LEU A 256 -12.82 9.53 -6.62
C LEU A 256 -12.30 10.66 -7.50
N ILE A 257 -13.09 11.76 -7.53
CA ILE A 257 -12.76 12.99 -8.26
C ILE A 257 -12.84 14.15 -7.27
N ASP A 258 -11.89 15.10 -7.35
CA ASP A 258 -11.81 16.31 -6.53
C ASP A 258 -11.94 16.01 -5.03
N CYS A 259 -11.17 15.05 -4.53
CA CYS A 259 -11.24 14.62 -3.15
C CYS A 259 -10.01 15.07 -2.33
N PRO A 260 -10.21 15.46 -1.04
CA PRO A 260 -9.09 15.71 -0.14
C PRO A 260 -8.42 14.39 0.24
N VAL A 261 -7.08 14.39 0.15
CA VAL A 261 -6.22 13.24 0.50
C VAL A 261 -5.27 13.67 1.59
N GLY A 262 -5.30 13.01 2.73
CA GLY A 262 -4.30 13.12 3.78
C GLY A 262 -3.03 12.36 3.40
N ILE A 263 -1.87 12.97 3.59
CA ILE A 263 -0.56 12.33 3.41
C ILE A 263 0.06 12.16 4.79
N LEU A 264 0.35 10.91 5.17
CA LEU A 264 0.78 10.52 6.50
C LEU A 264 2.16 9.87 6.46
N ARG A 265 2.95 10.11 7.49
CA ARG A 265 4.32 9.60 7.57
C ARG A 265 4.57 8.90 8.90
N THR A 266 5.45 7.92 8.85
CA THR A 266 6.29 7.54 9.98
C THR A 266 7.73 7.88 9.63
N GLN A 267 8.44 8.50 10.57
CA GLN A 267 9.85 8.85 10.45
C GLN A 267 10.47 8.76 11.85
N PRO A 268 11.49 7.95 12.06
CA PRO A 268 12.21 7.93 13.33
C PRO A 268 13.00 9.22 13.52
N ARG A 269 13.31 9.56 14.79
CA ARG A 269 14.32 10.58 15.08
C ARG A 269 15.69 10.09 14.61
N TYR A 270 16.36 10.89 13.80
CA TYR A 270 17.71 10.58 13.33
C TYR A 270 18.41 11.86 12.89
N GLU A 271 19.58 12.14 13.47
CA GLU A 271 20.33 13.38 13.25
C GLU A 271 19.43 14.61 13.42
N GLU A 272 19.29 15.44 12.38
CA GLU A 272 18.42 16.63 12.35
C GLU A 272 16.94 16.31 12.05
N LEU A 273 16.61 15.02 11.76
CA LEU A 273 15.24 14.61 11.48
C LEU A 273 14.45 14.40 12.77
N GLU A 274 13.34 15.10 12.90
CA GLU A 274 12.42 14.92 14.02
C GLU A 274 11.55 13.67 13.83
N GLU A 275 11.17 13.05 14.94
CA GLU A 275 10.22 11.94 14.93
C GLU A 275 8.85 12.37 14.37
N ARG A 276 8.26 11.53 13.50
CA ARG A 276 6.90 11.67 12.99
C ARG A 276 6.15 10.35 13.15
N ARG A 277 5.01 10.40 13.82
CA ARG A 277 4.15 9.23 14.07
C ARG A 277 2.72 9.47 13.58
N GLU A 278 2.57 10.17 12.46
CA GLU A 278 1.28 10.59 11.92
C GLU A 278 0.40 9.38 11.61
N ILE A 279 0.98 8.31 11.06
CA ILE A 279 0.26 7.07 10.73
C ILE A 279 -0.29 6.40 11.99
N GLU A 280 0.52 6.20 13.03
CA GLU A 280 0.06 5.63 14.30
C GLU A 280 -1.08 6.46 14.91
N GLN A 281 -0.92 7.79 14.94
CA GLN A 281 -1.92 8.69 15.50
C GLN A 281 -3.25 8.65 14.72
N ALA A 282 -3.18 8.54 13.37
CA ALA A 282 -4.37 8.38 12.53
C ALA A 282 -5.08 7.05 12.82
N TYR A 283 -4.33 5.94 12.87
CA TYR A 283 -4.87 4.63 13.20
C TYR A 283 -5.56 4.64 14.56
N LEU A 284 -4.86 5.09 15.61
CA LEU A 284 -5.42 5.15 16.96
C LEU A 284 -6.67 6.05 17.03
N THR A 285 -6.66 7.17 16.31
CA THR A 285 -7.81 8.09 16.26
C THR A 285 -8.99 7.46 15.56
N ALA A 286 -8.78 6.82 14.39
CA ALA A 286 -9.82 6.15 13.62
C ALA A 286 -10.45 4.98 14.39
N LEU A 287 -9.62 4.11 14.98
CA LEU A 287 -10.08 2.95 15.75
C LEU A 287 -10.90 3.34 16.99
N LYS A 288 -10.48 4.37 17.73
CA LYS A 288 -11.23 4.88 18.89
C LYS A 288 -12.60 5.44 18.52
N ARG A 289 -12.78 5.90 17.27
CA ARG A 289 -14.01 6.50 16.77
C ARG A 289 -14.91 5.54 16.02
N ALA A 290 -14.42 4.34 15.73
CA ALA A 290 -15.20 3.32 15.04
C ALA A 290 -16.52 3.04 15.77
N ARG A 291 -17.63 3.03 15.04
CA ARG A 291 -18.96 2.76 15.60
C ARG A 291 -19.59 1.48 15.07
N ARG A 292 -19.30 1.11 13.81
CA ARG A 292 -19.93 -0.04 13.14
C ARG A 292 -18.94 -1.12 12.77
N SER A 293 -17.84 -0.73 12.10
CA SER A 293 -16.93 -1.72 11.54
C SER A 293 -15.50 -1.22 11.44
N ILE A 294 -14.56 -2.12 11.67
CA ILE A 294 -13.14 -1.97 11.43
C ILE A 294 -12.70 -3.09 10.51
N TYR A 295 -12.13 -2.75 9.36
CA TYR A 295 -11.53 -3.69 8.42
C TYR A 295 -10.04 -3.39 8.28
N ILE A 296 -9.19 -4.37 8.54
CA ILE A 296 -7.73 -4.24 8.46
C ILE A 296 -7.17 -5.36 7.60
N GLU A 297 -6.35 -5.00 6.62
CA GLU A 297 -5.44 -5.93 5.97
C GLU A 297 -4.01 -5.57 6.33
N SER A 298 -3.21 -6.55 6.74
CA SER A 298 -1.81 -6.31 7.05
C SER A 298 -0.97 -7.59 6.95
N GLN A 299 0.24 -7.44 6.44
CA GLN A 299 1.24 -8.51 6.46
C GLN A 299 1.61 -8.91 7.90
N TYR A 300 1.75 -7.92 8.79
CA TYR A 300 2.09 -8.10 10.20
C TYR A 300 1.00 -7.52 11.11
N PHE A 301 0.83 -8.12 12.28
CA PHE A 301 -0.06 -7.63 13.33
C PHE A 301 0.66 -7.73 14.67
N THR A 302 1.53 -6.75 14.96
CA THR A 302 2.40 -6.73 16.16
C THR A 302 2.47 -5.35 16.81
N ALA A 303 1.64 -4.37 16.38
CA ALA A 303 1.57 -3.04 16.97
C ALA A 303 0.76 -3.05 18.27
N GLN A 304 1.44 -3.06 19.41
CA GLN A 304 0.85 -3.15 20.74
C GLN A 304 -0.18 -2.04 21.04
N ALA A 305 0.09 -0.80 20.61
CA ALA A 305 -0.82 0.31 20.81
C ALA A 305 -2.15 0.11 20.07
N ILE A 306 -2.10 -0.44 18.84
CA ILE A 306 -3.27 -0.74 18.02
C ILE A 306 -4.03 -1.91 18.61
N GLY A 307 -3.35 -3.00 18.98
CA GLY A 307 -3.98 -4.16 19.63
C GLY A 307 -4.74 -3.81 20.89
N ARG A 308 -4.15 -2.96 21.75
CA ARG A 308 -4.83 -2.47 22.97
C ARG A 308 -6.11 -1.69 22.69
N VAL A 309 -6.11 -0.83 21.65
CA VAL A 309 -7.33 -0.09 21.27
C VAL A 309 -8.38 -1.05 20.72
N LEU A 310 -8.00 -2.02 19.89
CA LEU A 310 -8.94 -3.03 19.37
C LEU A 310 -9.53 -3.87 20.52
N ALA A 311 -8.72 -4.33 21.48
CA ALA A 311 -9.17 -5.05 22.66
C ALA A 311 -10.17 -4.21 23.49
N GLN A 312 -9.88 -2.93 23.72
CA GLN A 312 -10.81 -2.01 24.37
C GLN A 312 -12.13 -1.91 23.61
N ARG A 313 -12.09 -1.70 22.29
CA ARG A 313 -13.30 -1.56 21.45
C ARG A 313 -14.15 -2.84 21.43
N LEU A 314 -13.52 -4.02 21.42
CA LEU A 314 -14.20 -5.33 21.45
C LEU A 314 -14.81 -5.65 22.81
N SER A 315 -14.29 -5.10 23.91
CA SER A 315 -14.84 -5.26 25.25
C SER A 315 -16.07 -4.37 25.53
N GLU A 316 -16.33 -3.36 24.70
CA GLU A 316 -17.50 -2.47 24.82
C GLU A 316 -18.78 -3.17 24.39
N HIS A 317 -19.90 -2.91 25.07
CA HIS A 317 -21.21 -3.48 24.72
C HIS A 317 -21.63 -3.13 23.28
N ASP A 318 -21.49 -1.87 22.89
CA ASP A 318 -21.89 -1.34 21.57
C ASP A 318 -20.66 -1.04 20.69
N GLY A 319 -19.60 -1.81 20.83
CA GLY A 319 -18.38 -1.67 20.02
C GLY A 319 -18.55 -2.17 18.58
N PRO A 320 -17.62 -1.83 17.67
CA PRO A 320 -17.69 -2.20 16.25
C PRO A 320 -17.38 -3.69 16.01
N ASP A 321 -17.85 -4.20 14.86
CA ASP A 321 -17.32 -5.44 14.30
C ASP A 321 -15.89 -5.23 13.78
N VAL A 322 -15.02 -6.23 13.99
CA VAL A 322 -13.62 -6.16 13.60
C VAL A 322 -13.27 -7.33 12.69
N VAL A 323 -12.78 -7.02 11.50
CA VAL A 323 -12.28 -8.00 10.53
C VAL A 323 -10.80 -7.75 10.29
N LEU A 324 -9.98 -8.76 10.57
CA LEU A 324 -8.55 -8.77 10.29
C LEU A 324 -8.25 -9.78 9.18
N VAL A 325 -7.69 -9.33 8.08
CA VAL A 325 -7.18 -10.17 7.00
C VAL A 325 -5.66 -10.14 7.06
N LEU A 326 -5.07 -11.27 7.44
CA LEU A 326 -3.66 -11.39 7.74
C LEU A 326 -3.00 -12.48 6.90
N ARG A 327 -1.72 -12.34 6.66
CA ARG A 327 -0.91 -13.40 6.07
C ARG A 327 -0.88 -14.62 6.98
N GLN A 328 -0.97 -15.83 6.41
CA GLN A 328 -0.97 -17.07 7.18
C GLN A 328 0.36 -17.27 7.93
N HIS A 329 1.49 -17.14 7.23
CA HIS A 329 2.84 -17.29 7.77
C HIS A 329 3.77 -16.19 7.23
N CYS A 330 4.73 -15.75 8.04
CA CYS A 330 5.80 -14.86 7.58
C CYS A 330 6.79 -15.61 6.68
N ASP A 331 7.47 -14.88 5.77
CA ASP A 331 8.59 -15.43 4.99
C ASP A 331 9.85 -15.45 5.85
N GLY A 332 10.74 -16.41 5.59
CA GLY A 332 12.01 -16.52 6.28
C GLY A 332 11.94 -17.14 7.67
N TRP A 333 13.00 -17.80 8.10
CA TRP A 333 13.06 -18.49 9.38
C TRP A 333 13.05 -17.53 10.57
N LEU A 334 13.83 -16.44 10.49
CA LEU A 334 13.96 -15.45 11.57
C LEU A 334 12.67 -14.65 11.76
N GLU A 335 12.02 -14.23 10.69
CA GLU A 335 10.74 -13.53 10.72
C GLU A 335 9.63 -14.42 11.29
N ARG A 336 9.58 -15.71 10.93
CA ARG A 336 8.61 -16.66 11.50
C ARG A 336 8.76 -16.77 13.01
N GLN A 337 9.98 -16.91 13.52
CA GLN A 337 10.21 -17.07 14.96
C GLN A 337 9.87 -15.80 15.75
N THR A 338 10.12 -14.64 15.21
CA THR A 338 9.92 -13.37 15.92
C THR A 338 8.53 -12.79 15.70
N MET A 339 8.14 -12.60 14.44
CA MET A 339 6.91 -11.88 14.10
C MET A 339 5.66 -12.76 14.29
N ASP A 340 5.72 -14.06 14.00
CA ASP A 340 4.57 -14.96 14.21
C ASP A 340 4.28 -15.14 15.71
N ASN A 341 5.30 -15.22 16.58
CA ASN A 341 5.10 -15.30 18.02
C ASN A 341 4.49 -14.01 18.59
N LEU A 342 5.02 -12.83 18.22
CA LEU A 342 4.48 -11.55 18.65
C LEU A 342 3.04 -11.36 18.15
N ARG A 343 2.74 -11.78 16.91
CA ARG A 343 1.39 -11.76 16.35
C ARG A 343 0.45 -12.66 17.15
N ALA A 344 0.87 -13.89 17.46
CA ALA A 344 0.06 -14.84 18.20
C ALA A 344 -0.29 -14.32 19.61
N GLN A 345 0.68 -13.70 20.28
CA GLN A 345 0.45 -13.07 21.60
C GLN A 345 -0.57 -11.95 21.52
N LEU A 346 -0.38 -11.00 20.55
CA LEU A 346 -1.28 -9.86 20.41
C LEU A 346 -2.68 -10.27 19.96
N LEU A 347 -2.81 -11.25 19.06
CA LEU A 347 -4.10 -11.80 18.65
C LEU A 347 -4.81 -12.45 19.83
N HIS A 348 -4.10 -13.21 20.65
CA HIS A 348 -4.68 -13.84 21.83
C HIS A 348 -5.21 -12.79 22.83
N GLU A 349 -4.47 -11.69 23.07
CA GLU A 349 -4.94 -10.58 23.92
C GLU A 349 -6.23 -9.95 23.35
N VAL A 350 -6.29 -9.74 22.05
CA VAL A 350 -7.46 -9.15 21.37
C VAL A 350 -8.65 -10.13 21.34
N GLU A 351 -8.41 -11.43 21.15
CA GLU A 351 -9.43 -12.49 21.20
C GLU A 351 -10.05 -12.62 22.61
N LEU A 352 -9.23 -12.54 23.67
CA LEU A 352 -9.73 -12.58 25.05
C LEU A 352 -10.64 -11.41 25.40
N ALA A 353 -10.42 -10.25 24.77
CA ALA A 353 -11.23 -9.05 24.97
C ALA A 353 -12.54 -9.06 24.15
N ASP A 354 -12.72 -10.00 23.22
CA ASP A 354 -13.92 -10.10 22.38
C ASP A 354 -15.09 -10.76 23.13
N HIS A 355 -15.65 -10.05 24.10
CA HIS A 355 -16.73 -10.55 24.94
C HIS A 355 -18.04 -10.78 24.18
N TYR A 356 -18.19 -10.20 22.99
CA TYR A 356 -19.43 -10.19 22.22
C TYR A 356 -19.34 -10.93 20.89
N GLY A 357 -18.21 -11.59 20.59
CA GLY A 357 -18.01 -12.39 19.39
C GLY A 357 -17.98 -11.56 18.09
N ARG A 358 -17.40 -10.36 18.12
CA ARG A 358 -17.32 -9.43 16.98
C ARG A 358 -16.03 -9.47 16.20
N LEU A 359 -15.01 -10.16 16.70
CA LEU A 359 -13.73 -10.32 16.02
C LEU A 359 -13.79 -11.45 15.00
N ARG A 360 -13.30 -11.19 13.80
CA ARG A 360 -13.04 -12.18 12.76
C ARG A 360 -11.63 -12.04 12.25
N VAL A 361 -10.84 -13.12 12.29
CA VAL A 361 -9.46 -13.16 11.81
C VAL A 361 -9.37 -14.19 10.70
N TYR A 362 -8.94 -13.73 9.53
CA TYR A 362 -8.87 -14.54 8.33
C TYR A 362 -7.46 -14.55 7.72
N ALA A 363 -7.14 -15.67 7.07
CA ALA A 363 -6.01 -15.79 6.16
C ALA A 363 -6.56 -16.34 4.83
N PRO A 364 -6.51 -15.59 3.73
CA PRO A 364 -7.05 -16.01 2.46
C PRO A 364 -6.30 -17.23 1.91
N VAL A 365 -7.05 -18.14 1.29
CA VAL A 365 -6.52 -19.32 0.59
C VAL A 365 -7.27 -19.50 -0.72
N VAL A 366 -6.59 -20.06 -1.72
CA VAL A 366 -7.18 -20.46 -2.99
C VAL A 366 -7.08 -21.96 -3.19
N PRO A 367 -7.97 -22.59 -3.98
CA PRO A 367 -7.84 -23.99 -4.33
C PRO A 367 -6.53 -24.25 -5.09
N GLY A 368 -5.77 -25.23 -4.66
CA GLY A 368 -4.53 -25.69 -5.30
C GLY A 368 -4.53 -27.21 -5.49
N ASP A 369 -3.57 -27.76 -6.25
CA ASP A 369 -3.50 -29.20 -6.59
C ASP A 369 -3.28 -30.10 -5.37
N GLN A 370 -2.59 -29.58 -4.35
CA GLN A 370 -2.29 -30.33 -3.13
C GLN A 370 -3.16 -29.88 -1.94
N GLY A 371 -4.26 -29.18 -2.19
CA GLY A 371 -5.13 -28.60 -1.18
C GLY A 371 -5.16 -27.07 -1.24
N ALA A 372 -5.56 -26.42 -0.14
CA ALA A 372 -5.64 -24.97 -0.08
C ALA A 372 -4.24 -24.31 -0.08
N GLU A 373 -4.00 -23.41 -1.02
CA GLU A 373 -2.77 -22.63 -1.13
C GLU A 373 -2.97 -21.22 -0.53
N PRO A 374 -2.11 -20.76 0.41
CA PRO A 374 -2.28 -19.48 1.04
C PRO A 374 -1.95 -18.32 0.08
N VAL A 375 -2.80 -17.28 0.11
CA VAL A 375 -2.50 -16.00 -0.54
C VAL A 375 -1.61 -15.18 0.38
N SER A 376 -0.50 -14.70 -0.15
CA SER A 376 0.45 -13.85 0.56
C SER A 376 -0.11 -12.44 0.70
N VAL A 377 -0.87 -12.16 1.76
CA VAL A 377 -1.37 -10.83 2.06
C VAL A 377 -0.19 -9.91 2.42
N HIS A 378 -0.01 -8.85 1.63
CA HIS A 378 1.03 -7.85 1.83
C HIS A 378 0.46 -6.43 1.86
N SER A 379 -0.85 -6.26 1.67
CA SER A 379 -1.57 -4.99 1.82
C SER A 379 -1.41 -4.39 3.22
N LYS A 380 -1.46 -3.08 3.31
CA LYS A 380 -1.44 -2.29 4.54
C LYS A 380 -2.59 -1.30 4.46
N LEU A 381 -3.75 -1.75 4.92
CA LEU A 381 -5.02 -1.09 4.74
C LEU A 381 -5.81 -1.06 6.04
N LEU A 382 -6.41 0.09 6.33
CA LEU A 382 -7.41 0.30 7.36
C LEU A 382 -8.64 0.96 6.76
N ILE A 383 -9.82 0.39 6.96
CA ILE A 383 -11.11 1.01 6.65
C ILE A 383 -11.95 1.02 7.94
N VAL A 384 -12.53 2.18 8.27
CA VAL A 384 -13.39 2.36 9.44
C VAL A 384 -14.73 2.95 9.02
N ASP A 385 -15.82 2.25 9.35
CA ASP A 385 -17.21 2.69 9.18
C ASP A 385 -17.59 3.10 7.74
N ASP A 386 -16.83 2.68 6.72
CA ASP A 386 -16.88 3.19 5.35
C ASP A 386 -16.71 4.72 5.24
N ALA A 387 -16.26 5.35 6.32
CA ALA A 387 -16.07 6.79 6.45
C ALA A 387 -14.61 7.21 6.34
N PHE A 388 -13.70 6.28 6.59
CA PHE A 388 -12.27 6.50 6.56
C PHE A 388 -11.55 5.32 5.92
N VAL A 389 -10.65 5.60 4.98
CA VAL A 389 -9.73 4.64 4.39
C VAL A 389 -8.31 5.17 4.48
N CYS A 390 -7.37 4.33 4.95
CA CYS A 390 -5.94 4.63 5.00
C CYS A 390 -5.18 3.44 4.44
N LEU A 391 -4.34 3.67 3.45
CA LEU A 391 -3.48 2.64 2.88
C LEU A 391 -2.09 3.20 2.54
N GLY A 392 -1.11 2.33 2.45
CA GLY A 392 0.26 2.72 2.14
C GLY A 392 1.29 1.66 2.43
N SER A 393 2.45 2.05 2.91
CA SER A 393 3.56 1.14 3.18
C SER A 393 3.62 0.62 4.61
N ALA A 394 2.91 1.27 5.57
CA ALA A 394 3.03 0.99 7.00
C ALA A 394 2.24 -0.25 7.43
N ASN A 395 2.93 -1.30 7.84
CA ASN A 395 2.33 -2.47 8.49
C ASN A 395 1.74 -2.12 9.87
N VAL A 396 0.79 -2.93 10.35
CA VAL A 396 0.35 -2.90 11.74
C VAL A 396 1.43 -3.56 12.62
N SER A 397 2.58 -2.90 12.71
CA SER A 397 3.74 -3.34 13.50
C SER A 397 4.36 -2.18 14.28
N ASN A 398 4.99 -2.47 15.42
CA ASN A 398 5.71 -1.45 16.20
C ASN A 398 6.79 -0.74 15.36
N ARG A 399 7.42 -1.45 14.44
CA ARG A 399 8.43 -0.88 13.52
C ARG A 399 7.83 0.19 12.62
N SER A 400 6.77 -0.14 11.87
CA SER A 400 6.10 0.79 10.95
C SER A 400 5.41 1.94 11.66
N MET A 401 5.00 1.77 12.94
CA MET A 401 4.36 2.82 13.72
C MET A 401 5.32 3.86 14.31
N GLY A 402 6.65 3.59 14.36
CA GLY A 402 7.56 4.55 14.97
C GLY A 402 9.04 4.42 14.65
N PHE A 403 9.48 3.38 13.96
CA PHE A 403 10.90 3.09 13.79
C PHE A 403 11.35 3.06 12.31
N ASP A 404 10.55 2.48 11.43
CA ASP A 404 10.82 2.50 9.98
C ASP A 404 10.29 3.79 9.35
N THR A 405 10.81 4.16 8.18
CA THR A 405 10.28 5.30 7.43
C THR A 405 9.16 4.83 6.52
N GLU A 406 7.93 5.38 6.72
CA GLU A 406 6.72 4.96 6.01
C GLU A 406 5.98 6.14 5.36
N CYS A 407 5.14 5.83 4.38
CA CYS A 407 4.20 6.77 3.77
C CYS A 407 2.85 6.09 3.52
N ASN A 408 1.79 6.67 4.08
CA ASN A 408 0.41 6.30 3.79
C ASN A 408 -0.35 7.49 3.21
N VAL A 409 -1.44 7.20 2.52
CA VAL A 409 -2.45 8.17 2.12
C VAL A 409 -3.79 7.77 2.71
N ALA A 410 -4.62 8.78 3.03
CA ALA A 410 -5.92 8.52 3.63
C ALA A 410 -6.99 9.45 3.06
N ILE A 411 -8.23 8.93 3.01
CA ILE A 411 -9.41 9.68 2.61
C ILE A 411 -10.44 9.57 3.73
N GLU A 412 -10.98 10.71 4.14
CA GLU A 412 -12.06 10.82 5.11
C GLU A 412 -13.32 11.33 4.40
N ALA A 413 -14.43 10.62 4.54
CA ALA A 413 -15.65 10.93 3.80
C ALA A 413 -16.29 12.28 4.20
N GLY A 414 -16.06 12.75 5.44
CA GLY A 414 -16.55 14.07 5.88
C GLY A 414 -18.06 14.26 5.73
N GLY A 415 -18.84 13.16 5.87
CA GLY A 415 -20.30 13.19 5.68
C GLY A 415 -20.78 13.11 4.22
N GLN A 416 -19.88 12.98 3.24
CA GLN A 416 -20.24 12.85 1.83
C GLN A 416 -20.71 11.42 1.51
N ALA A 417 -22.00 11.20 1.30
CA ALA A 417 -22.59 9.89 1.02
C ALA A 417 -21.94 9.16 -0.17
N ARG A 418 -21.53 9.91 -1.22
CA ARG A 418 -20.83 9.34 -2.37
C ARG A 418 -19.49 8.72 -1.96
N VAL A 419 -18.71 9.40 -1.11
CA VAL A 419 -17.39 8.90 -0.67
C VAL A 419 -17.58 7.67 0.21
N HIS A 420 -18.58 7.67 1.11
CA HIS A 420 -18.96 6.49 1.88
C HIS A 420 -19.26 5.28 0.98
N SER A 421 -20.10 5.47 -0.05
CA SER A 421 -20.46 4.39 -0.97
C SER A 421 -19.24 3.84 -1.74
N ILE A 422 -18.29 4.70 -2.11
CA ILE A 422 -17.05 4.29 -2.81
C ILE A 422 -16.14 3.49 -1.87
N ILE A 423 -15.95 3.95 -0.63
CA ILE A 423 -15.15 3.22 0.36
C ILE A 423 -15.79 1.86 0.69
N ALA A 424 -17.11 1.82 0.83
CA ALA A 424 -17.86 0.57 1.05
C ALA A 424 -17.71 -0.40 -0.14
N ALA A 425 -17.84 0.11 -1.37
CA ALA A 425 -17.67 -0.71 -2.58
C ALA A 425 -16.24 -1.27 -2.67
N PHE A 426 -15.23 -0.46 -2.36
CA PHE A 426 -13.83 -0.89 -2.32
C PHE A 426 -13.63 -2.00 -1.29
N ARG A 427 -14.07 -1.82 -0.02
CA ARG A 427 -14.01 -2.87 1.01
C ARG A 427 -14.73 -4.14 0.58
N ASN A 428 -15.95 -4.02 0.04
CA ASN A 428 -16.75 -5.18 -0.38
C ASN A 428 -16.08 -5.91 -1.55
N GLY A 429 -15.44 -5.17 -2.47
CA GLY A 429 -14.65 -5.76 -3.56
C GLY A 429 -13.45 -6.57 -3.06
N LEU A 430 -12.76 -6.13 -2.00
CA LEU A 430 -11.67 -6.89 -1.37
C LEU A 430 -12.20 -8.14 -0.65
N ILE A 431 -13.32 -8.01 0.07
CA ILE A 431 -13.96 -9.15 0.73
C ILE A 431 -14.41 -10.19 -0.32
N ALA A 432 -15.01 -9.76 -1.43
CA ALA A 432 -15.43 -10.65 -2.52
C ALA A 432 -14.22 -11.38 -3.15
N GLU A 433 -13.09 -10.69 -3.32
CA GLU A 433 -11.84 -11.28 -3.79
C GLU A 433 -11.35 -12.38 -2.86
N HIS A 434 -11.23 -12.10 -1.56
CA HIS A 434 -10.80 -13.06 -0.56
C HIS A 434 -11.76 -14.27 -0.41
N LEU A 435 -13.02 -14.09 -0.77
CA LEU A 435 -14.04 -15.17 -0.80
C LEU A 435 -14.09 -15.90 -2.14
N GLY A 436 -13.35 -15.45 -3.16
CA GLY A 436 -13.43 -16.02 -4.51
C GLY A 436 -14.78 -15.81 -5.19
N THR A 437 -15.49 -14.73 -4.86
CA THR A 437 -16.84 -14.39 -5.35
C THR A 437 -16.86 -13.12 -6.22
N LEU A 438 -15.71 -12.76 -6.81
CA LEU A 438 -15.64 -11.66 -7.76
C LEU A 438 -16.59 -11.94 -8.93
N PRO A 439 -17.36 -10.93 -9.42
CA PRO A 439 -18.11 -11.08 -10.66
C PRO A 439 -17.13 -11.31 -11.83
N ASP A 440 -17.56 -12.16 -12.78
CA ASP A 440 -16.81 -12.47 -14.01
C ASP A 440 -16.58 -11.22 -14.87
#